data_19045655f4099eec9d4c8d4ec52c5293
#
_entry.id   19045655f4099eec9d4c8d4ec52c5293
#
_cell.length_a   1.000
_cell.length_b   1.000
_cell.length_c   1.000
_cell.angle_alpha   90.00
_cell.angle_beta   90.00
_cell.angle_gamma   90.00
#
_symmetry.space_group_name_H-M   'P 1'
#
loop_
_entity.id
_entity.type
_entity.pdbx_description
1 polymer ?
#
loop_
_entity_poly.entity_id
_entity_poly.type
_entity_poly.pdbx_seq_one_letter_code
_entity_poly.pdbx_strand_id
1 'polypeptide(L)'
;MADNERVSQDEIDVSNPRGQLATRLRDVIQRRWSAEVQAIGVHGSLAHGDDTEGSDINLVVITYRPNAGPRPALRRVDGILVDLTVLTADEGLRRARELTPGWPLLADRYLTTRTLYDPRGCFAGQRDAHLGRLAETRPAEFSGLARRSWEVAAAAHMRAVRLAERHETDTALVLIAEARLHAALVAGLLSRTYFRNRADAVKRTGLAAADIQELSAVLTAQADDLTARGKPVDGPLSDFFE
;
A
#
# COMPACT_ATOMS: atom_id res chain seq x y z
N MET A 1 43.56 -2.11 4.04
CA MET A 1 42.76 -2.25 2.80
C MET A 1 41.56 -3.05 3.21
N ALA A 2 40.43 -2.40 3.43
CA ALA A 2 39.14 -3.02 3.71
C ALA A 2 38.33 -2.86 2.44
N ASP A 3 38.16 -3.95 1.70
CA ASP A 3 37.19 -4.04 0.60
C ASP A 3 35.80 -3.87 1.17
N ASN A 4 35.26 -2.69 0.95
CA ASN A 4 33.88 -2.37 1.26
C ASN A 4 33.06 -2.94 0.08
N GLU A 5 32.66 -4.21 0.17
CA GLU A 5 31.67 -4.78 -0.73
C GLU A 5 30.38 -3.92 -0.61
N ARG A 6 30.20 -3.02 -1.55
CA ARG A 6 28.91 -2.38 -1.80
C ARG A 6 27.99 -3.49 -2.26
N VAL A 7 27.23 -4.08 -1.32
CA VAL A 7 26.06 -4.90 -1.65
C VAL A 7 25.21 -4.04 -2.60
N SER A 8 25.03 -4.54 -3.82
CA SER A 8 24.20 -3.90 -4.82
C SER A 8 22.82 -3.64 -4.19
N GLN A 9 22.33 -2.40 -4.21
CA GLN A 9 21.05 -2.01 -3.60
C GLN A 9 19.84 -2.74 -4.19
N ASP A 10 20.03 -3.60 -5.20
CA ASP A 10 18.99 -4.32 -5.94
C ASP A 10 18.82 -5.79 -5.50
N GLU A 11 19.68 -6.35 -4.67
CA GLU A 11 19.59 -7.74 -4.24
C GLU A 11 18.87 -7.89 -2.92
N ILE A 12 18.03 -8.94 -2.81
CA ILE A 12 17.41 -9.34 -1.53
C ILE A 12 18.44 -10.07 -0.66
N ASP A 13 18.29 -9.95 0.66
CA ASP A 13 19.13 -10.72 1.59
C ASP A 13 18.78 -12.22 1.55
N VAL A 14 19.63 -13.00 0.90
CA VAL A 14 19.51 -14.46 0.81
C VAL A 14 20.10 -15.19 2.01
N SER A 15 20.65 -14.49 2.99
CA SER A 15 21.15 -15.11 4.23
C SER A 15 20.00 -15.53 5.16
N ASN A 16 18.84 -14.88 5.05
CA ASN A 16 17.66 -15.21 5.85
C ASN A 16 16.70 -16.22 5.16
N PRO A 17 15.89 -16.96 5.93
CA PRO A 17 14.99 -17.99 5.38
C PRO A 17 13.98 -17.45 4.33
N ARG A 18 13.54 -16.18 4.44
CA ARG A 18 12.59 -15.59 3.50
C ARG A 18 13.23 -15.28 2.17
N GLY A 19 14.42 -14.71 2.18
CA GLY A 19 15.20 -14.48 0.96
C GLY A 19 15.53 -15.79 0.25
N GLN A 20 15.91 -16.84 1.00
CA GLN A 20 16.13 -18.17 0.46
C GLN A 20 14.87 -18.76 -0.18
N LEU A 21 13.72 -18.63 0.51
CA LEU A 21 12.44 -19.12 -0.02
C LEU A 21 12.01 -18.33 -1.26
N ALA A 22 12.14 -17.01 -1.28
CA ALA A 22 11.83 -16.19 -2.44
C ALA A 22 12.67 -16.58 -3.66
N THR A 23 13.96 -16.85 -3.45
CA THR A 23 14.87 -17.34 -4.50
C THR A 23 14.46 -18.72 -5.01
N ARG A 24 14.14 -19.67 -4.12
CA ARG A 24 13.64 -21.01 -4.53
C ARG A 24 12.31 -20.90 -5.32
N LEU A 25 11.40 -20.03 -4.89
CA LEU A 25 10.12 -19.81 -5.60
C LEU A 25 10.37 -19.23 -6.99
N ARG A 26 11.27 -18.24 -7.12
CA ARG A 26 11.69 -17.72 -8.43
C ARG A 26 12.18 -18.85 -9.33
N ASP A 27 13.09 -19.70 -8.85
CA ASP A 27 13.69 -20.78 -9.65
C ASP A 27 12.66 -21.83 -10.10
N VAL A 28 11.71 -22.17 -9.22
CA VAL A 28 10.60 -23.10 -9.55
C VAL A 28 9.68 -22.46 -10.59
N ILE A 29 9.31 -21.19 -10.42
CA ILE A 29 8.43 -20.47 -11.35
C ILE A 29 9.09 -20.35 -12.72
N GLN A 30 10.35 -19.95 -12.79
CA GLN A 30 11.09 -19.85 -14.05
C GLN A 30 11.21 -21.18 -14.77
N ARG A 31 11.54 -22.27 -14.08
CA ARG A 31 11.65 -23.59 -14.71
C ARG A 31 10.32 -24.10 -15.25
N ARG A 32 9.22 -23.87 -14.52
CA ARG A 32 7.92 -24.43 -14.86
C ARG A 32 7.17 -23.61 -15.93
N TRP A 33 7.37 -22.29 -15.94
CA TRP A 33 6.62 -21.35 -16.79
C TRP A 33 7.55 -20.39 -17.54
N SER A 34 8.70 -20.92 -18.03
CA SER A 34 9.73 -20.12 -18.72
C SER A 34 9.22 -19.37 -19.96
N ALA A 35 8.21 -19.91 -20.66
CA ALA A 35 7.61 -19.29 -21.84
C ALA A 35 6.50 -18.28 -21.50
N GLU A 36 5.95 -18.32 -20.29
CA GLU A 36 4.81 -17.50 -19.88
C GLU A 36 5.20 -16.32 -18.99
N VAL A 37 6.30 -16.44 -18.24
CA VAL A 37 6.70 -15.45 -17.23
C VAL A 37 7.71 -14.47 -17.82
N GLN A 38 7.41 -13.18 -17.67
CA GLN A 38 8.29 -12.07 -18.07
C GLN A 38 9.18 -11.58 -16.95
N ALA A 39 8.61 -11.43 -15.73
CA ALA A 39 9.35 -10.92 -14.61
C ALA A 39 8.84 -11.51 -13.29
N ILE A 40 9.71 -11.55 -12.28
CA ILE A 40 9.43 -11.96 -10.91
C ILE A 40 10.09 -10.95 -9.98
N GLY A 41 9.35 -10.42 -9.01
CA GLY A 41 9.85 -9.49 -8.02
C GLY A 41 9.22 -9.70 -6.65
N VAL A 42 9.79 -9.07 -5.65
CA VAL A 42 9.26 -9.03 -4.28
C VAL A 42 9.08 -7.58 -3.84
N HIS A 43 8.07 -7.32 -3.02
CA HIS A 43 7.86 -6.02 -2.38
C HIS A 43 7.57 -6.19 -0.87
N GLY A 44 7.33 -5.09 -0.15
CA GLY A 44 7.10 -5.14 1.29
C GLY A 44 8.38 -5.33 2.11
N SER A 45 8.27 -5.91 3.31
CA SER A 45 9.38 -5.97 4.29
C SER A 45 10.63 -6.65 3.74
N LEU A 46 10.50 -7.75 3.00
CA LEU A 46 11.65 -8.43 2.38
C LEU A 46 12.39 -7.52 1.39
N ALA A 47 11.67 -6.72 0.60
CA ALA A 47 12.28 -5.77 -0.32
C ALA A 47 12.96 -4.60 0.41
N HIS A 48 12.45 -4.22 1.58
CA HIS A 48 13.05 -3.19 2.44
C HIS A 48 14.23 -3.69 3.28
N GLY A 49 14.39 -5.01 3.44
CA GLY A 49 15.40 -5.61 4.31
C GLY A 49 15.11 -5.41 5.79
N ASP A 50 13.83 -5.21 6.15
CA ASP A 50 13.34 -5.07 7.53
C ASP A 50 12.34 -6.17 7.92
N ASP A 51 12.38 -7.28 7.19
CA ASP A 51 11.57 -8.45 7.48
C ASP A 51 11.94 -9.10 8.82
N THR A 52 10.92 -9.59 9.52
CA THR A 52 11.02 -10.26 10.80
C THR A 52 10.51 -11.69 10.69
N GLU A 53 10.64 -12.49 11.75
CA GLU A 53 10.13 -13.86 11.79
C GLU A 53 8.63 -13.97 11.45
N GLY A 54 7.84 -12.96 11.78
CA GLY A 54 6.40 -12.88 11.47
C GLY A 54 6.07 -12.32 10.08
N SER A 55 7.06 -11.85 9.31
CA SER A 55 6.80 -11.23 8.01
C SER A 55 6.41 -12.27 6.95
N ASP A 56 5.53 -11.88 6.04
CA ASP A 56 5.18 -12.60 4.83
C ASP A 56 6.15 -12.31 3.68
N ILE A 57 6.02 -13.07 2.59
CA ILE A 57 6.70 -12.79 1.32
C ILE A 57 5.65 -12.34 0.33
N ASN A 58 5.75 -11.10 -0.15
CA ASN A 58 4.90 -10.55 -1.20
C ASN A 58 5.58 -10.71 -2.55
N LEU A 59 5.25 -11.78 -3.28
CA LEU A 59 5.82 -12.10 -4.58
C LEU A 59 4.91 -11.62 -5.70
N VAL A 60 5.47 -10.94 -6.70
CA VAL A 60 4.75 -10.52 -7.89
C VAL A 60 5.36 -11.18 -9.13
N VAL A 61 4.50 -11.76 -9.96
CA VAL A 61 4.86 -12.40 -11.24
C VAL A 61 4.17 -11.66 -12.37
N ILE A 62 4.95 -11.24 -13.35
CA ILE A 62 4.45 -10.63 -14.58
C ILE A 62 4.45 -11.68 -15.69
N THR A 63 3.33 -11.83 -16.38
CA THR A 63 3.14 -12.81 -17.45
C THR A 63 2.87 -12.14 -18.80
N TYR A 64 3.11 -12.87 -19.89
CA TYR A 64 2.84 -12.40 -21.26
C TYR A 64 1.35 -12.34 -21.59
N ARG A 65 0.54 -13.19 -20.98
CA ARG A 65 -0.89 -13.34 -21.27
C ARG A 65 -1.69 -13.56 -20.00
N PRO A 66 -2.96 -13.14 -19.97
CA PRO A 66 -3.85 -13.43 -18.84
C PRO A 66 -3.96 -14.94 -18.62
N ASN A 67 -4.07 -15.35 -17.35
CA ASN A 67 -4.19 -16.75 -16.94
C ASN A 67 -3.01 -17.66 -17.33
N ALA A 68 -1.90 -17.10 -17.82
CA ALA A 68 -0.66 -17.81 -18.01
C ALA A 68 0.18 -17.81 -16.73
N GLY A 69 1.11 -18.77 -16.60
CA GLY A 69 1.98 -18.87 -15.44
C GLY A 69 1.33 -19.49 -14.21
N PRO A 70 1.86 -19.19 -13.00
CA PRO A 70 1.30 -19.68 -11.76
C PRO A 70 -0.06 -19.03 -11.47
N ARG A 71 -0.89 -19.70 -10.65
CA ARG A 71 -2.13 -19.10 -10.17
C ARG A 71 -1.86 -18.21 -8.96
N PRO A 72 -2.50 -17.02 -8.85
CA PRO A 72 -2.44 -16.21 -7.64
C PRO A 72 -2.83 -17.02 -6.41
N ALA A 73 -2.13 -16.85 -5.30
CA ALA A 73 -2.37 -17.64 -4.10
C ALA A 73 -1.82 -16.95 -2.86
N LEU A 74 -2.53 -17.11 -1.74
CA LEU A 74 -2.04 -16.84 -0.40
C LEU A 74 -1.86 -18.17 0.32
N ARG A 75 -0.63 -18.59 0.60
CA ARG A 75 -0.32 -19.91 1.16
C ARG A 75 0.86 -19.88 2.12
N ARG A 76 0.87 -20.82 3.06
CA ARG A 76 2.08 -21.13 3.85
C ARG A 76 2.97 -22.10 3.08
N VAL A 77 4.24 -21.74 2.96
CA VAL A 77 5.30 -22.56 2.38
C VAL A 77 6.46 -22.59 3.39
N ASP A 78 6.84 -23.75 3.85
CA ASP A 78 7.86 -23.93 4.90
C ASP A 78 7.60 -23.05 6.15
N GLY A 79 6.34 -22.91 6.56
CA GLY A 79 5.93 -22.10 7.70
C GLY A 79 5.79 -20.59 7.41
N ILE A 80 6.28 -20.09 6.29
CA ILE A 80 6.23 -18.69 5.89
C ILE A 80 5.00 -18.43 5.02
N LEU A 81 4.25 -17.36 5.31
CA LEU A 81 3.12 -16.93 4.48
C LEU A 81 3.66 -16.30 3.19
N VAL A 82 3.18 -16.77 2.05
CA VAL A 82 3.53 -16.24 0.72
C VAL A 82 2.27 -15.74 0.04
N ASP A 83 2.26 -14.46 -0.29
CA ASP A 83 1.25 -13.81 -1.14
C ASP A 83 1.80 -13.73 -2.57
N LEU A 84 1.24 -14.54 -3.46
CA LEU A 84 1.60 -14.58 -4.86
C LEU A 84 0.58 -13.80 -5.70
N THR A 85 0.96 -12.63 -6.15
CA THR A 85 0.22 -11.82 -7.12
C THR A 85 0.71 -12.14 -8.54
N VAL A 86 -0.22 -12.36 -9.48
CA VAL A 86 0.11 -12.62 -10.91
C VAL A 86 -0.65 -11.62 -11.77
N LEU A 87 0.07 -10.90 -12.62
CA LEU A 87 -0.45 -9.84 -13.49
C LEU A 87 0.15 -9.97 -14.90
N THR A 88 -0.55 -9.48 -15.91
CA THR A 88 0.11 -9.19 -17.19
C THR A 88 0.90 -7.89 -17.10
N ALA A 89 1.85 -7.68 -18.04
CA ALA A 89 2.61 -6.44 -18.13
C ALA A 89 1.67 -5.23 -18.29
N ASP A 90 0.66 -5.33 -19.17
CA ASP A 90 -0.32 -4.26 -19.41
C ASP A 90 -1.17 -3.97 -18.16
N GLU A 91 -1.61 -5.01 -17.46
CA GLU A 91 -2.34 -4.84 -16.20
C GLU A 91 -1.47 -4.19 -15.13
N GLY A 92 -0.20 -4.58 -15.02
CA GLY A 92 0.75 -3.98 -14.10
C GLY A 92 0.95 -2.48 -14.38
N LEU A 93 1.13 -2.10 -15.65
CA LEU A 93 1.24 -0.70 -16.08
C LEU A 93 -0.04 0.09 -15.81
N ARG A 94 -1.21 -0.50 -16.11
CA ARG A 94 -2.50 0.14 -15.83
C ARG A 94 -2.66 0.41 -14.33
N ARG A 95 -2.44 -0.59 -13.49
CA ARG A 95 -2.53 -0.45 -12.03
C ARG A 95 -1.51 0.55 -11.48
N ALA A 96 -0.30 0.62 -12.03
CA ALA A 96 0.72 1.59 -11.63
C ALA A 96 0.29 3.04 -11.88
N ARG A 97 -0.57 3.28 -12.87
CA ARG A 97 -1.15 4.60 -13.19
C ARG A 97 -2.43 4.91 -12.42
N GLU A 98 -3.00 3.97 -11.69
CA GLU A 98 -4.23 4.21 -10.93
C GLU A 98 -3.93 5.00 -9.65
N LEU A 99 -4.64 6.11 -9.46
CA LEU A 99 -4.69 6.84 -8.19
C LEU A 99 -6.04 6.60 -7.53
N THR A 100 -5.99 6.05 -6.33
CA THR A 100 -7.17 5.73 -5.51
C THR A 100 -7.00 6.32 -4.11
N PRO A 101 -8.05 6.38 -3.27
CA PRO A 101 -7.89 6.75 -1.86
C PRO A 101 -6.85 5.89 -1.11
N GLY A 102 -6.64 4.64 -1.55
CA GLY A 102 -5.63 3.73 -1.01
C GLY A 102 -4.19 3.94 -1.54
N TRP A 103 -3.98 4.92 -2.45
CA TRP A 103 -2.67 5.17 -3.03
C TRP A 103 -1.52 5.24 -2.01
N PRO A 104 -1.66 5.87 -0.81
CA PRO A 104 -0.56 5.92 0.15
C PRO A 104 -0.04 4.55 0.62
N LEU A 105 -0.85 3.50 0.52
CA LEU A 105 -0.45 2.12 0.85
C LEU A 105 -0.05 1.30 -0.39
N LEU A 106 -0.44 1.75 -1.59
CA LEU A 106 -0.19 1.01 -2.83
C LEU A 106 1.09 1.44 -3.53
N ALA A 107 1.53 2.69 -3.33
CA ALA A 107 2.68 3.27 -4.00
C ALA A 107 3.98 2.52 -3.70
N ASP A 108 4.15 2.03 -2.48
CA ASP A 108 5.33 1.29 -2.04
C ASP A 108 5.69 0.15 -2.99
N ARG A 109 4.71 -0.66 -3.42
CA ARG A 109 4.97 -1.78 -4.33
C ARG A 109 5.57 -1.38 -5.68
N TYR A 110 5.21 -0.20 -6.22
CA TYR A 110 5.75 0.26 -7.50
C TYR A 110 7.12 0.91 -7.33
N LEU A 111 7.38 1.52 -6.18
CA LEU A 111 8.60 2.28 -5.92
C LEU A 111 9.74 1.43 -5.37
N THR A 112 9.42 0.32 -4.69
CA THR A 112 10.38 -0.44 -3.90
C THR A 112 10.48 -1.92 -4.26
N THR A 113 9.71 -2.40 -5.24
CA THR A 113 9.84 -3.80 -5.71
C THR A 113 11.29 -4.12 -6.07
N ARG A 114 11.82 -5.17 -5.43
CA ARG A 114 13.13 -5.76 -5.77
C ARG A 114 12.97 -6.82 -6.82
N THR A 115 13.82 -6.76 -7.82
CA THR A 115 13.79 -7.68 -8.97
C THR A 115 14.48 -8.99 -8.62
N LEU A 116 13.79 -10.12 -8.82
CA LEU A 116 14.38 -11.45 -8.77
C LEU A 116 14.70 -11.99 -10.16
N TYR A 117 13.89 -11.58 -11.15
CA TYR A 117 14.06 -11.90 -12.57
C TYR A 117 13.27 -10.88 -13.39
N ASP A 118 13.93 -10.12 -14.24
CA ASP A 118 13.26 -9.12 -15.11
C ASP A 118 14.16 -8.71 -16.28
N PRO A 119 14.35 -9.58 -17.28
CA PRO A 119 15.24 -9.29 -18.42
C PRO A 119 14.71 -8.18 -19.33
N ARG A 120 13.46 -7.70 -19.15
CA ARG A 120 12.82 -6.68 -19.98
C ARG A 120 12.52 -5.37 -19.26
N GLY A 121 12.85 -5.26 -17.99
CA GLY A 121 12.61 -4.04 -17.22
C GLY A 121 11.12 -3.76 -16.94
N CYS A 122 10.30 -4.79 -16.76
CA CYS A 122 8.87 -4.64 -16.47
C CYS A 122 8.62 -3.81 -15.21
N PHE A 123 9.41 -4.04 -14.13
CA PHE A 123 9.26 -3.30 -12.87
C PHE A 123 9.75 -1.86 -13.00
N ALA A 124 10.84 -1.62 -13.74
CA ALA A 124 11.27 -0.27 -14.07
C ALA A 124 10.20 0.48 -14.85
N GLY A 125 9.58 -0.15 -15.86
CA GLY A 125 8.46 0.42 -16.61
C GLY A 125 7.24 0.73 -15.75
N GLN A 126 6.89 -0.11 -14.77
CA GLN A 126 5.80 0.18 -13.81
C GLN A 126 6.14 1.35 -12.89
N ARG A 127 7.38 1.42 -12.40
CA ARG A 127 7.87 2.52 -11.58
C ARG A 127 7.80 3.85 -12.34
N ASP A 128 8.31 3.88 -13.57
CA ASP A 128 8.31 5.07 -14.42
C ASP A 128 6.88 5.51 -14.75
N ALA A 129 5.99 4.58 -15.06
CA ALA A 129 4.57 4.84 -15.29
C ALA A 129 3.89 5.43 -14.04
N HIS A 130 4.23 4.94 -12.85
CA HIS A 130 3.73 5.45 -11.58
C HIS A 130 4.23 6.86 -11.30
N LEU A 131 5.54 7.09 -11.41
CA LEU A 131 6.15 8.41 -11.20
C LEU A 131 5.65 9.43 -12.22
N GLY A 132 5.53 9.05 -13.50
CA GLY A 132 4.96 9.89 -14.54
C GLY A 132 3.53 10.32 -14.20
N ARG A 133 2.69 9.36 -13.76
CA ARG A 133 1.31 9.66 -13.32
C ARG A 133 1.27 10.64 -12.15
N LEU A 134 2.16 10.47 -11.15
CA LEU A 134 2.27 11.38 -10.01
C LEU A 134 2.68 12.79 -10.43
N ALA A 135 3.62 12.90 -11.38
CA ALA A 135 4.08 14.21 -11.89
C ALA A 135 2.97 14.96 -12.64
N GLU A 136 2.09 14.25 -13.35
CA GLU A 136 0.95 14.82 -14.07
C GLU A 136 -0.25 15.15 -13.17
N THR A 137 -0.30 14.60 -11.95
CA THR A 137 -1.45 14.73 -11.06
C THR A 137 -1.57 16.12 -10.46
N ARG A 138 -2.71 16.76 -10.66
CA ARG A 138 -3.03 18.07 -10.08
C ARG A 138 -3.30 17.96 -8.58
N PRO A 139 -3.01 19.01 -7.78
CA PRO A 139 -3.33 19.03 -6.35
C PRO A 139 -4.80 18.73 -6.03
N ALA A 140 -5.72 19.23 -6.85
CA ALA A 140 -7.17 19.01 -6.69
C ALA A 140 -7.56 17.52 -6.77
N GLU A 141 -6.84 16.71 -7.56
CA GLU A 141 -7.11 15.27 -7.64
C GLU A 141 -6.76 14.58 -6.32
N PHE A 142 -5.59 14.88 -5.74
CA PHE A 142 -5.23 14.37 -4.41
C PHE A 142 -6.20 14.83 -3.32
N SER A 143 -6.64 16.08 -3.35
CA SER A 143 -7.67 16.58 -2.42
C SER A 143 -9.00 15.84 -2.59
N GLY A 144 -9.39 15.50 -3.82
CA GLY A 144 -10.58 14.69 -4.08
C GLY A 144 -10.48 13.26 -3.57
N LEU A 145 -9.28 12.63 -3.65
CA LEU A 145 -9.03 11.31 -3.07
C LEU A 145 -9.02 11.37 -1.53
N ALA A 146 -8.39 12.40 -0.96
CA ALA A 146 -8.34 12.61 0.48
C ALA A 146 -9.74 12.82 1.07
N ARG A 147 -10.61 13.57 0.38
CA ARG A 147 -12.01 13.76 0.75
C ARG A 147 -12.74 12.43 0.91
N ARG A 148 -12.60 11.51 -0.06
CA ARG A 148 -13.21 10.17 0.02
C ARG A 148 -12.69 9.34 1.20
N SER A 149 -11.39 9.43 1.52
CA SER A 149 -10.85 8.79 2.72
C SER A 149 -11.38 9.44 4.00
N TRP A 150 -11.52 10.77 4.02
CA TRP A 150 -12.06 11.50 5.16
C TRP A 150 -13.52 11.09 5.43
N GLU A 151 -14.35 10.97 4.41
CA GLU A 151 -15.74 10.53 4.53
C GLU A 151 -15.86 9.16 5.22
N VAL A 152 -14.99 8.21 4.84
CA VAL A 152 -14.94 6.89 5.49
C VAL A 152 -14.49 7.02 6.95
N ALA A 153 -13.44 7.81 7.22
CA ALA A 153 -12.92 8.03 8.57
C ALA A 153 -13.97 8.67 9.48
N ALA A 154 -14.65 9.73 9.00
CA ALA A 154 -15.70 10.44 9.75
C ALA A 154 -16.91 9.52 10.03
N ALA A 155 -17.34 8.74 9.05
CA ALA A 155 -18.44 7.79 9.23
C ALA A 155 -18.10 6.68 10.23
N ALA A 156 -16.89 6.12 10.15
CA ALA A 156 -16.42 5.10 11.10
C ALA A 156 -16.31 5.67 12.52
N HIS A 157 -15.72 6.86 12.67
CA HIS A 157 -15.62 7.57 13.95
C HIS A 157 -16.99 7.82 14.57
N MET A 158 -17.95 8.39 13.83
CA MET A 158 -19.29 8.66 14.32
C MET A 158 -20.02 7.39 14.81
N ARG A 159 -19.84 6.28 14.08
CA ARG A 159 -20.39 4.97 14.51
C ARG A 159 -19.69 4.46 15.76
N ALA A 160 -18.37 4.61 15.88
CA ALA A 160 -17.62 4.21 17.06
C ALA A 160 -18.07 4.96 18.33
N VAL A 161 -18.32 6.26 18.23
CA VAL A 161 -18.88 7.08 19.34
C VAL A 161 -20.21 6.48 19.82
N ARG A 162 -21.16 6.22 18.91
CA ARG A 162 -22.48 5.65 19.25
C ARG A 162 -22.39 4.28 19.92
N LEU A 163 -21.43 3.45 19.49
CA LEU A 163 -21.22 2.12 20.10
C LEU A 163 -20.60 2.24 21.47
N ALA A 164 -19.64 3.16 21.65
CA ALA A 164 -19.04 3.44 22.95
C ALA A 164 -20.10 3.93 23.98
N GLU A 165 -21.03 4.80 23.58
CA GLU A 165 -22.15 5.27 24.39
C GLU A 165 -23.09 4.11 24.83
N ARG A 166 -23.15 3.05 24.05
CA ARG A 166 -23.92 1.83 24.35
C ARG A 166 -23.12 0.76 25.07
N HIS A 167 -21.88 1.06 25.47
CA HIS A 167 -20.93 0.12 26.07
C HIS A 167 -20.53 -1.06 25.18
N GLU A 168 -20.70 -0.95 23.86
CA GLU A 168 -20.26 -1.94 22.86
C GLU A 168 -18.78 -1.71 22.49
N THR A 169 -17.90 -1.80 23.49
CA THR A 169 -16.50 -1.35 23.41
C THR A 169 -15.70 -2.08 22.34
N ASP A 170 -15.84 -3.44 22.23
CA ASP A 170 -15.05 -4.23 21.28
C ASP A 170 -15.39 -3.86 19.83
N THR A 171 -16.68 -3.67 19.54
CA THR A 171 -17.13 -3.24 18.21
C THR A 171 -16.69 -1.80 17.91
N ALA A 172 -16.72 -0.91 18.92
CA ALA A 172 -16.23 0.46 18.78
C ALA A 172 -14.72 0.48 18.43
N LEU A 173 -13.91 -0.38 19.05
CA LEU A 173 -12.47 -0.46 18.78
C LEU A 173 -12.16 -0.81 17.31
N VAL A 174 -12.94 -1.68 16.69
CA VAL A 174 -12.79 -2.01 15.26
C VAL A 174 -12.99 -0.78 14.39
N LEU A 175 -14.06 -0.01 14.67
CA LEU A 175 -14.34 1.22 13.91
C LEU A 175 -13.35 2.34 14.18
N ILE A 176 -12.81 2.45 15.40
CA ILE A 176 -11.73 3.38 15.70
C ILE A 176 -10.48 3.03 14.90
N ALA A 177 -10.13 1.76 14.79
CA ALA A 177 -8.99 1.33 13.98
C ALA A 177 -9.18 1.65 12.49
N GLU A 178 -10.39 1.47 11.95
CA GLU A 178 -10.75 1.88 10.59
C GLU A 178 -10.63 3.40 10.40
N ALA A 179 -11.21 4.18 11.32
CA ALA A 179 -11.16 5.63 11.27
C ALA A 179 -9.73 6.17 11.34
N ARG A 180 -8.89 5.64 12.23
CA ARG A 180 -7.46 5.98 12.33
C ARG A 180 -6.72 5.72 11.02
N LEU A 181 -6.96 4.56 10.41
CA LEU A 181 -6.33 4.21 9.15
C LEU A 181 -6.73 5.19 8.04
N HIS A 182 -8.02 5.46 7.88
CA HIS A 182 -8.48 6.38 6.84
C HIS A 182 -8.06 7.82 7.09
N ALA A 183 -8.01 8.29 8.35
CA ALA A 183 -7.43 9.59 8.69
C ALA A 183 -5.92 9.66 8.35
N ALA A 184 -5.17 8.56 8.54
CA ALA A 184 -3.78 8.48 8.11
C ALA A 184 -3.65 8.54 6.57
N LEU A 185 -4.57 7.92 5.83
CA LEU A 185 -4.60 8.01 4.36
C LEU A 185 -4.89 9.44 3.89
N VAL A 186 -5.79 10.18 4.57
CA VAL A 186 -6.00 11.62 4.31
C VAL A 186 -4.68 12.38 4.41
N ALA A 187 -3.96 12.21 5.51
CA ALA A 187 -2.67 12.87 5.72
C ALA A 187 -1.65 12.50 4.62
N GLY A 188 -1.56 11.22 4.27
CA GLY A 188 -0.70 10.73 3.20
C GLY A 188 -1.03 11.34 1.83
N LEU A 189 -2.32 11.43 1.48
CA LEU A 189 -2.79 12.01 0.21
C LEU A 189 -2.52 13.51 0.14
N LEU A 190 -2.81 14.26 1.21
CA LEU A 190 -2.62 15.71 1.25
C LEU A 190 -1.14 16.12 1.23
N SER A 191 -0.27 15.31 1.84
CA SER A 191 1.19 15.51 1.83
C SER A 191 1.92 14.79 0.69
N ARG A 192 1.19 14.02 -0.14
CA ARG A 192 1.75 13.13 -1.19
C ARG A 192 2.81 12.18 -0.65
N THR A 193 2.56 11.64 0.54
CA THR A 193 3.44 10.70 1.23
C THR A 193 2.84 9.30 1.18
N TYR A 194 3.65 8.30 0.84
CA TYR A 194 3.25 6.90 0.92
C TYR A 194 3.78 6.24 2.19
N PHE A 195 3.17 5.12 2.53
CA PHE A 195 3.47 4.31 3.70
C PHE A 195 3.76 2.87 3.29
N ARG A 196 4.62 2.20 4.03
CA ARG A 196 4.98 0.79 3.78
C ARG A 196 3.81 -0.17 4.01
N ASN A 197 3.01 0.10 5.04
CA ASN A 197 1.84 -0.69 5.41
C ASN A 197 0.89 0.13 6.31
N ARG A 198 -0.22 -0.49 6.72
CA ARG A 198 -1.24 0.14 7.56
C ARG A 198 -0.70 0.58 8.93
N ALA A 199 0.17 -0.24 9.55
CA ALA A 199 0.77 0.09 10.86
C ALA A 199 1.73 1.28 10.73
N ASP A 200 2.54 1.32 9.67
CA ASP A 200 3.41 2.47 9.36
C ASP A 200 2.59 3.75 9.13
N ALA A 201 1.45 3.66 8.42
CA ALA A 201 0.57 4.80 8.18
C ALA A 201 0.08 5.44 9.48
N VAL A 202 -0.53 4.66 10.36
CA VAL A 202 -1.06 5.19 11.64
C VAL A 202 0.06 5.62 12.60
N LYS A 203 1.22 4.97 12.58
CA LYS A 203 2.38 5.32 13.40
C LYS A 203 2.99 6.66 12.97
N ARG A 204 3.28 6.82 11.67
CA ARG A 204 3.93 8.03 11.15
C ARG A 204 3.03 9.26 11.19
N THR A 205 1.72 9.08 11.21
CA THR A 205 0.74 10.16 11.36
C THR A 205 0.35 10.45 12.82
N GLY A 206 0.95 9.72 13.79
CA GLY A 206 0.65 9.91 15.22
C GLY A 206 -0.70 9.34 15.67
N LEU A 207 -1.38 8.57 14.80
CA LEU A 207 -2.74 8.07 15.06
C LEU A 207 -2.78 6.68 15.72
N ALA A 208 -1.63 6.04 15.95
CA ALA A 208 -1.58 4.67 16.45
C ALA A 208 -2.28 4.50 17.83
N ALA A 209 -2.19 5.50 18.69
CA ALA A 209 -2.80 5.50 20.04
C ALA A 209 -3.93 6.51 20.19
N ALA A 210 -4.30 7.26 19.15
CA ALA A 210 -5.32 8.31 19.25
C ALA A 210 -6.65 7.76 19.77
N ASP A 211 -7.19 8.31 20.82
CA ASP A 211 -8.52 7.96 21.32
C ASP A 211 -9.65 8.60 20.48
N ILE A 212 -10.90 8.40 20.88
CA ILE A 212 -12.07 8.94 20.17
C ILE A 212 -12.03 10.47 20.09
N GLN A 213 -11.60 11.15 21.15
CA GLN A 213 -11.59 12.62 21.21
C GLN A 213 -10.44 13.21 20.40
N GLU A 214 -9.24 12.62 20.52
CA GLU A 214 -8.08 12.99 19.74
C GLU A 214 -8.35 12.78 18.23
N LEU A 215 -8.99 11.66 17.88
CA LEU A 215 -9.36 11.37 16.50
C LEU A 215 -10.42 12.36 15.98
N SER A 216 -11.37 12.78 16.82
CA SER A 216 -12.35 13.84 16.48
C SER A 216 -11.63 15.15 16.14
N ALA A 217 -10.66 15.56 16.94
CA ALA A 217 -9.89 16.78 16.70
C ALA A 217 -9.09 16.70 15.38
N VAL A 218 -8.49 15.53 15.09
CA VAL A 218 -7.78 15.29 13.81
C VAL A 218 -8.73 15.39 12.63
N LEU A 219 -9.91 14.76 12.71
CA LEU A 219 -10.89 14.79 11.63
C LEU A 219 -11.43 16.19 11.37
N THR A 220 -11.62 16.99 12.41
CA THR A 220 -12.00 18.41 12.29
C THR A 220 -10.91 19.22 11.57
N ALA A 221 -9.66 19.09 12.00
CA ALA A 221 -8.54 19.77 11.35
C ALA A 221 -8.36 19.36 9.87
N GLN A 222 -8.59 18.10 9.56
CA GLN A 222 -8.58 17.59 8.17
C GLN A 222 -9.76 18.15 7.35
N ALA A 223 -10.94 18.30 7.94
CA ALA A 223 -12.10 18.93 7.29
C ALA A 223 -11.81 20.38 6.92
N ASP A 224 -11.18 21.13 7.82
CA ASP A 224 -10.78 22.53 7.58
C ASP A 224 -9.74 22.63 6.45
N ASP A 225 -8.72 21.75 6.42
CA ASP A 225 -7.72 21.73 5.36
C ASP A 225 -8.34 21.33 4.01
N LEU A 226 -9.25 20.36 3.99
CA LEU A 226 -9.98 19.97 2.77
C LEU A 226 -10.88 21.07 2.26
N THR A 227 -11.53 21.82 3.15
CA THR A 227 -12.35 23.00 2.82
C THR A 227 -11.49 24.10 2.21
N ALA A 228 -10.32 24.38 2.78
CA ALA A 228 -9.38 25.36 2.23
C ALA A 228 -8.84 24.98 0.83
N ARG A 229 -8.87 23.70 0.47
CA ARG A 229 -8.42 23.18 -0.84
C ARG A 229 -9.54 22.98 -1.86
N GLY A 230 -10.78 23.28 -1.52
CA GLY A 230 -11.91 23.08 -2.43
C GLY A 230 -13.27 23.23 -1.76
N LYS A 231 -14.22 22.36 -2.14
CA LYS A 231 -15.56 22.39 -1.52
C LYS A 231 -15.49 21.93 -0.06
N PRO A 232 -16.35 22.47 0.84
CA PRO A 232 -16.50 21.95 2.19
C PRO A 232 -16.81 20.45 2.23
N VAL A 233 -16.31 19.75 3.23
CA VAL A 233 -16.67 18.35 3.53
C VAL A 233 -17.72 18.28 4.63
N ASP A 234 -17.91 19.40 5.35
CA ASP A 234 -18.91 19.61 6.36
C ASP A 234 -19.57 20.98 6.12
N GLY A 235 -20.88 21.07 6.19
CA GLY A 235 -21.58 22.30 5.85
C GLY A 235 -23.10 22.19 6.02
N PRO A 236 -23.82 23.31 5.84
CA PRO A 236 -25.28 23.34 5.92
C PRO A 236 -25.92 22.49 4.83
N LEU A 237 -27.19 22.12 5.05
CA LEU A 237 -27.97 21.28 4.13
C LEU A 237 -28.02 21.84 2.69
N SER A 238 -27.95 23.17 2.53
CA SER A 238 -27.90 23.84 1.22
C SER A 238 -26.75 23.32 0.35
N ASP A 239 -25.60 23.07 0.94
CA ASP A 239 -24.37 22.67 0.23
C ASP A 239 -24.43 21.22 -0.27
N PHE A 240 -25.40 20.44 0.27
CA PHE A 240 -25.59 19.04 -0.13
C PHE A 240 -26.19 18.92 -1.55
N PHE A 241 -26.88 19.95 -2.02
CA PHE A 241 -27.58 19.95 -3.30
C PHE A 241 -26.89 20.79 -4.40
N GLU A 242 -25.72 21.38 -4.09
CA GLU A 242 -24.89 22.12 -5.04
C GLU A 242 -23.73 21.24 -5.58
#